data_8e1dab5b4e0aeed3dc534adb5f9434a8
#
_entry.id   8e1dab5b4e0aeed3dc534adb5f9434a8
#
_cell.length_a   1.000
_cell.length_b   1.000
_cell.length_c   1.000
_cell.angle_alpha   90.00
_cell.angle_beta   90.00
_cell.angle_gamma   90.00
#
_symmetry.space_group_name_H-M   'P 1'
#
loop_
_entity.id
_entity.type
_entity.pdbx_description
1 polymer ?
#
loop_
_entity_poly.entity_id
_entity_poly.type
_entity_poly.pdbx_seq_one_letter_code
_entity_poly.pdbx_strand_id
1 'polypeptide(L)'
;VFSGRLSYNKGSMVLHMLRQKIGEDLFYESLQNYLSDPDFSYGYASSNDFISSVEQTTEMELSEFFDDWLFNEGYPSYTAEWGQPSSELQIILNQESSHESVDFFEGLITIRVFGDSGEELDLILDHNYNNQIFIYELDFNVSSIEVNPEFDVISKNNLVLLSSEIPEVNNKLVIYPNPTRSNIEIKKPYFLKINNIELYNINGQLISTYSYSKNLELGILNQGQYFLKFDSKSGSIYKSLIVR
;
A
#
# COMPACT_ATOMS: atom_id res chain seq x y z
N VAL A 1 34.01 -13.53 10.73
CA VAL A 1 33.62 -12.89 9.49
C VAL A 1 32.52 -13.67 8.79
N PHE A 2 32.56 -15.00 8.73
CA PHE A 2 31.49 -15.81 8.13
C PHE A 2 30.51 -16.30 9.19
N SER A 3 29.47 -15.52 9.46
CA SER A 3 28.38 -15.92 10.33
C SER A 3 27.31 -16.65 9.50
N GLY A 4 26.94 -17.87 9.90
CA GLY A 4 25.86 -18.61 9.26
C GLY A 4 24.56 -17.79 9.20
N ARG A 5 24.22 -17.10 10.31
CA ARG A 5 23.01 -16.29 10.40
C ARG A 5 23.08 -14.99 9.57
N LEU A 6 24.17 -14.25 9.66
CA LEU A 6 24.26 -12.90 9.07
C LEU A 6 24.76 -12.94 7.62
N SER A 7 25.71 -13.81 7.27
CA SER A 7 26.25 -13.86 5.92
C SER A 7 25.40 -14.74 4.98
N TYR A 8 24.97 -15.91 5.46
CA TYR A 8 24.25 -16.87 4.60
C TYR A 8 22.74 -16.72 4.71
N ASN A 9 22.18 -16.81 5.93
CA ASN A 9 20.71 -16.79 6.06
C ASN A 9 20.13 -15.41 5.76
N LYS A 10 20.73 -14.31 6.26
CA LYS A 10 20.28 -12.96 5.92
C LYS A 10 20.44 -12.71 4.42
N GLY A 11 21.58 -13.09 3.84
CA GLY A 11 21.81 -12.93 2.40
C GLY A 11 20.79 -13.67 1.53
N SER A 12 20.45 -14.93 1.89
CA SER A 12 19.42 -15.69 1.17
C SER A 12 18.03 -15.06 1.31
N MET A 13 17.69 -14.50 2.49
CA MET A 13 16.42 -13.79 2.69
C MET A 13 16.37 -12.48 1.92
N VAL A 14 17.46 -11.73 1.83
CA VAL A 14 17.51 -10.51 1.00
C VAL A 14 17.27 -10.86 -0.47
N LEU A 15 17.88 -11.94 -0.99
CA LEU A 15 17.61 -12.41 -2.36
C LEU A 15 16.16 -12.89 -2.53
N HIS A 16 15.58 -13.54 -1.53
CA HIS A 16 14.17 -13.96 -1.56
C HIS A 16 13.23 -12.75 -1.62
N MET A 17 13.45 -11.74 -0.76
CA MET A 17 12.68 -10.49 -0.77
C MET A 17 12.88 -9.70 -2.07
N LEU A 18 14.09 -9.69 -2.64
CA LEU A 18 14.37 -9.09 -3.94
C LEU A 18 13.53 -9.79 -5.04
N ARG A 19 13.49 -11.13 -5.05
CA ARG A 19 12.68 -11.89 -6.02
C ARG A 19 11.21 -11.51 -5.95
N GLN A 20 10.67 -11.32 -4.76
CA GLN A 20 9.29 -10.86 -4.60
C GLN A 20 9.09 -9.43 -5.11
N LYS A 21 10.05 -8.53 -4.84
CA LYS A 21 9.98 -7.12 -5.23
C LYS A 21 10.02 -6.93 -6.74
N ILE A 22 10.91 -7.63 -7.44
CA ILE A 22 11.12 -7.47 -8.90
C ILE A 22 10.39 -8.51 -9.74
N GLY A 23 9.83 -9.53 -9.12
CA GLY A 23 9.18 -10.66 -9.78
C GLY A 23 10.16 -11.78 -10.21
N GLU A 24 9.61 -12.97 -10.40
CA GLU A 24 10.40 -14.17 -10.60
C GLU A 24 11.21 -14.16 -11.91
N ASP A 25 10.59 -13.74 -13.01
CA ASP A 25 11.23 -13.72 -14.33
C ASP A 25 12.44 -12.78 -14.35
N LEU A 26 12.24 -11.52 -13.90
CA LEU A 26 13.33 -10.54 -13.84
C LEU A 26 14.42 -10.93 -12.83
N PHE A 27 14.05 -11.59 -11.74
CA PHE A 27 15.01 -12.09 -10.77
C PHE A 27 15.97 -13.11 -11.39
N TYR A 28 15.46 -14.13 -12.06
CA TYR A 28 16.31 -15.13 -12.69
C TYR A 28 17.07 -14.59 -13.90
N GLU A 29 16.50 -13.69 -14.67
CA GLU A 29 17.20 -12.98 -15.74
C GLU A 29 18.38 -12.17 -15.19
N SER A 30 18.17 -11.43 -14.11
CA SER A 30 19.24 -10.67 -13.44
C SER A 30 20.38 -11.55 -12.95
N LEU A 31 20.04 -12.73 -12.37
CA LEU A 31 21.06 -13.67 -11.93
C LEU A 31 21.86 -14.26 -13.13
N GLN A 32 21.19 -14.56 -14.23
CA GLN A 32 21.86 -15.07 -15.44
C GLN A 32 22.77 -14.01 -16.04
N ASN A 33 22.32 -12.77 -16.14
CA ASN A 33 23.11 -11.65 -16.66
C ASN A 33 24.35 -11.42 -15.79
N TYR A 34 24.17 -11.34 -14.45
CA TYR A 34 25.27 -11.18 -13.51
C TYR A 34 26.32 -12.31 -13.61
N LEU A 35 25.89 -13.57 -13.65
CA LEU A 35 26.79 -14.73 -13.71
C LEU A 35 27.47 -14.90 -15.07
N SER A 36 26.89 -14.35 -16.13
CA SER A 36 27.43 -14.42 -17.50
C SER A 36 28.29 -13.22 -17.87
N ASP A 37 28.30 -12.17 -17.06
CA ASP A 37 29.07 -10.97 -17.29
C ASP A 37 30.57 -11.29 -17.25
N PRO A 38 31.32 -10.99 -18.33
CA PRO A 38 32.76 -11.31 -18.39
C PRO A 38 33.60 -10.57 -17.35
N ASP A 39 33.13 -9.45 -16.79
CA ASP A 39 33.84 -8.71 -15.76
C ASP A 39 33.76 -9.42 -14.40
N PHE A 40 32.74 -10.24 -14.14
CA PHE A 40 32.50 -10.95 -12.88
C PHE A 40 32.71 -12.47 -12.99
N SER A 41 32.45 -13.04 -14.18
CA SER A 41 32.57 -14.49 -14.44
C SER A 41 33.99 -14.97 -14.15
N TYR A 42 34.09 -15.96 -13.24
CA TYR A 42 35.37 -16.55 -12.78
C TYR A 42 36.34 -15.53 -12.13
N GLY A 43 35.84 -14.35 -11.77
CA GLY A 43 36.59 -13.28 -11.14
C GLY A 43 36.13 -12.98 -9.72
N TYR A 44 36.26 -11.73 -9.33
CA TYR A 44 35.80 -11.19 -8.05
C TYR A 44 34.72 -10.17 -8.31
N ALA A 45 33.69 -10.18 -7.49
CA ALA A 45 32.63 -9.18 -7.52
C ALA A 45 32.28 -8.70 -6.10
N SER A 46 31.82 -7.47 -6.01
CA SER A 46 31.28 -6.88 -4.79
C SER A 46 29.74 -6.92 -4.78
N SER A 47 29.13 -6.60 -3.64
CA SER A 47 27.68 -6.42 -3.57
C SER A 47 27.19 -5.32 -4.51
N ASN A 48 27.94 -4.23 -4.67
CA ASN A 48 27.58 -3.13 -5.56
C ASN A 48 27.57 -3.56 -7.05
N ASP A 49 28.47 -4.45 -7.45
CA ASP A 49 28.48 -4.99 -8.82
C ASP A 49 27.20 -5.81 -9.09
N PHE A 50 26.78 -6.61 -8.10
CA PHE A 50 25.51 -7.35 -8.18
C PHE A 50 24.31 -6.40 -8.25
N ILE A 51 24.25 -5.39 -7.38
CA ILE A 51 23.17 -4.39 -7.34
C ILE A 51 23.06 -3.69 -8.71
N SER A 52 24.18 -3.16 -9.23
CA SER A 52 24.22 -2.48 -10.51
C SER A 52 23.76 -3.39 -11.67
N SER A 53 24.13 -4.67 -11.65
CA SER A 53 23.67 -5.64 -12.66
C SER A 53 22.16 -5.90 -12.59
N VAL A 54 21.58 -5.99 -11.37
CA VAL A 54 20.14 -6.15 -11.18
C VAL A 54 19.39 -4.89 -11.64
N GLU A 55 19.84 -3.70 -11.24
CA GLU A 55 19.23 -2.42 -11.63
C GLU A 55 19.26 -2.22 -13.15
N GLN A 56 20.38 -2.59 -13.80
CA GLN A 56 20.50 -2.52 -15.26
C GLN A 56 19.53 -3.50 -15.95
N THR A 57 19.32 -4.69 -15.40
CA THR A 57 18.43 -5.69 -16.00
C THR A 57 16.96 -5.32 -15.81
N THR A 58 16.62 -4.77 -14.64
CA THR A 58 15.23 -4.49 -14.25
C THR A 58 14.77 -3.09 -14.61
N GLU A 59 15.70 -2.16 -14.90
CA GLU A 59 15.45 -0.72 -15.03
C GLU A 59 14.81 -0.10 -13.77
N MET A 60 14.97 -0.75 -12.61
CA MET A 60 14.43 -0.30 -11.31
C MET A 60 15.53 0.32 -10.45
N GLU A 61 15.20 1.35 -9.68
CA GLU A 61 16.04 1.87 -8.61
C GLU A 61 15.87 0.99 -7.36
N LEU A 62 16.95 0.36 -6.92
CA LEU A 62 16.94 -0.61 -5.81
C LEU A 62 17.90 -0.22 -4.67
N SER A 63 18.52 0.94 -4.74
CA SER A 63 19.50 1.39 -3.74
C SER A 63 18.90 1.43 -2.35
N GLU A 64 17.68 1.98 -2.17
CA GLU A 64 17.00 2.04 -0.87
C GLU A 64 16.73 0.63 -0.30
N PHE A 65 16.25 -0.30 -1.14
CA PHE A 65 16.06 -1.69 -0.72
C PHE A 65 17.34 -2.34 -0.19
N PHE A 66 18.47 -2.15 -0.90
CA PHE A 66 19.74 -2.74 -0.47
C PHE A 66 20.35 -2.00 0.71
N ASP A 67 20.18 -0.69 0.81
CA ASP A 67 20.60 0.08 1.96
C ASP A 67 19.92 -0.44 3.23
N ASP A 68 18.61 -0.61 3.21
CA ASP A 68 17.85 -1.09 4.35
C ASP A 68 18.19 -2.53 4.73
N TRP A 69 18.19 -3.43 3.74
CA TRP A 69 18.26 -4.85 4.01
C TRP A 69 19.66 -5.46 4.01
N LEU A 70 20.60 -4.85 3.29
CA LEU A 70 21.96 -5.38 3.16
C LEU A 70 22.99 -4.58 3.95
N PHE A 71 22.98 -3.24 3.82
CA PHE A 71 24.01 -2.39 4.38
C PHE A 71 23.69 -1.88 5.79
N ASN A 72 22.43 -1.68 6.10
CA ASN A 72 21.98 -1.27 7.42
C ASN A 72 21.56 -2.43 8.33
N GLU A 73 21.12 -2.09 9.55
CA GLU A 73 20.79 -3.03 10.61
C GLU A 73 19.31 -2.94 10.98
N GLY A 74 18.79 -4.04 11.53
CA GLY A 74 17.44 -4.08 12.04
C GLY A 74 16.48 -4.95 11.22
N TYR A 75 15.24 -4.86 11.62
CA TYR A 75 14.06 -5.50 10.99
C TYR A 75 12.79 -4.82 11.48
N PRO A 76 11.70 -4.84 10.71
CA PRO A 76 10.41 -4.33 11.15
C PRO A 76 9.68 -5.30 12.09
N SER A 77 8.90 -4.73 13.00
CA SER A 77 7.82 -5.39 13.73
C SER A 77 6.50 -4.80 13.25
N TYR A 78 5.70 -5.59 12.56
CA TYR A 78 4.45 -5.12 11.98
C TYR A 78 3.30 -5.14 12.98
N THR A 79 2.43 -4.15 12.92
CA THR A 79 1.13 -4.15 13.59
C THR A 79 0.05 -3.94 12.54
N ALA A 80 -0.79 -4.96 12.35
CA ALA A 80 -1.96 -4.91 11.48
C ALA A 80 -3.24 -4.77 12.31
N GLU A 81 -3.87 -3.60 12.25
CA GLU A 81 -5.21 -3.40 12.77
C GLU A 81 -6.20 -3.63 11.64
N TRP A 82 -7.22 -4.46 11.88
CA TRP A 82 -8.18 -4.78 10.83
C TRP A 82 -9.61 -4.79 11.33
N GLY A 83 -10.54 -4.64 10.41
CA GLY A 83 -11.97 -4.79 10.64
C GLY A 83 -12.73 -4.89 9.34
N GLN A 84 -13.94 -5.44 9.41
CA GLN A 84 -14.83 -5.60 8.27
C GLN A 84 -16.21 -5.05 8.62
N PRO A 85 -16.43 -3.72 8.51
CA PRO A 85 -17.71 -3.10 8.87
C PRO A 85 -18.85 -3.49 7.92
N SER A 86 -18.53 -4.00 6.74
CA SER A 86 -19.48 -4.49 5.73
C SER A 86 -18.80 -5.59 4.90
N SER A 87 -18.95 -5.61 3.57
CA SER A 87 -18.16 -6.47 2.68
C SER A 87 -16.70 -5.99 2.50
N GLU A 88 -16.34 -4.82 3.01
CA GLU A 88 -15.00 -4.24 2.88
C GLU A 88 -14.12 -4.65 4.07
N LEU A 89 -13.09 -5.46 3.82
CA LEU A 89 -11.98 -5.64 4.76
C LEU A 89 -11.10 -4.41 4.72
N GLN A 90 -10.86 -3.80 5.87
CA GLN A 90 -9.92 -2.69 6.04
C GLN A 90 -8.77 -3.14 6.93
N ILE A 91 -7.54 -2.87 6.48
CA ILE A 91 -6.31 -3.16 7.19
C ILE A 91 -5.52 -1.87 7.34
N ILE A 92 -5.20 -1.47 8.56
CA ILE A 92 -4.28 -0.37 8.88
C ILE A 92 -2.95 -1.01 9.25
N LEU A 93 -1.92 -0.79 8.44
CA LEU A 93 -0.62 -1.39 8.65
C LEU A 93 0.39 -0.36 9.16
N ASN A 94 1.07 -0.75 10.23
CA ASN A 94 2.16 -0.02 10.86
C ASN A 94 3.37 -0.91 11.02
N GLN A 95 4.54 -0.31 11.15
CA GLN A 95 5.75 -1.00 11.55
C GLN A 95 6.56 -0.16 12.52
N GLU A 96 7.35 -0.83 13.34
CA GLU A 96 8.38 -0.25 14.19
C GLU A 96 9.71 -0.90 13.83
N SER A 97 10.72 -0.08 13.54
CA SER A 97 12.07 -0.57 13.28
C SER A 97 12.76 -0.99 14.57
N SER A 98 13.49 -2.08 14.52
CA SER A 98 14.27 -2.59 15.67
C SER A 98 15.62 -1.89 15.86
N HIS A 99 16.04 -1.03 14.93
CA HIS A 99 17.31 -0.31 14.97
C HIS A 99 17.20 1.07 14.31
N GLU A 100 17.93 2.05 14.83
CA GLU A 100 17.89 3.46 14.40
C GLU A 100 18.52 3.73 13.04
N SER A 101 19.21 2.77 12.44
CA SER A 101 19.83 2.94 11.10
C SER A 101 18.82 2.89 9.96
N VAL A 102 17.62 2.35 10.20
CA VAL A 102 16.52 2.32 9.24
C VAL A 102 15.27 2.79 9.96
N ASP A 103 14.71 3.91 9.54
CA ASP A 103 13.49 4.45 10.13
C ASP A 103 12.24 3.66 9.71
N PHE A 104 12.23 3.17 8.47
CA PHE A 104 11.11 2.46 7.88
C PHE A 104 11.59 1.50 6.78
N PHE A 105 11.15 0.25 6.81
CA PHE A 105 11.43 -0.77 5.80
C PHE A 105 10.31 -0.81 4.76
N GLU A 106 10.51 -0.19 3.61
CA GLU A 106 9.55 -0.21 2.53
C GLU A 106 9.52 -1.56 1.81
N GLY A 107 8.34 -2.02 1.44
CA GLY A 107 8.23 -3.21 0.62
C GLY A 107 6.94 -4.00 0.74
N LEU A 108 6.94 -5.13 0.06
CA LEU A 108 5.80 -6.02 0.02
C LEU A 108 5.71 -6.84 1.30
N ILE A 109 4.51 -6.96 1.83
CA ILE A 109 4.17 -7.81 2.97
C ILE A 109 2.90 -8.60 2.68
N THR A 110 2.93 -9.91 2.92
CA THR A 110 1.75 -10.76 2.74
C THR A 110 0.92 -10.77 4.02
N ILE A 111 -0.37 -10.53 3.85
CA ILE A 111 -1.40 -10.75 4.87
C ILE A 111 -2.30 -11.88 4.41
N ARG A 112 -2.34 -12.97 5.16
CA ARG A 112 -3.29 -14.07 4.94
C ARG A 112 -4.59 -13.77 5.68
N VAL A 113 -5.69 -13.87 4.96
CA VAL A 113 -7.04 -13.61 5.46
C VAL A 113 -7.78 -14.92 5.53
N PHE A 114 -8.41 -15.21 6.66
CA PHE A 114 -9.22 -16.41 6.88
C PHE A 114 -10.70 -16.02 7.01
N GLY A 115 -11.55 -16.73 6.29
CA GLY A 115 -13.01 -16.56 6.37
C GLY A 115 -13.68 -17.48 7.38
N ASP A 116 -14.92 -17.16 7.73
CA ASP A 116 -15.74 -17.94 8.69
C ASP A 116 -16.09 -19.35 8.19
N SER A 117 -16.12 -19.57 6.86
CA SER A 117 -16.50 -20.85 6.24
C SER A 117 -15.28 -21.65 5.76
N GLY A 118 -14.06 -21.18 6.03
CA GLY A 118 -12.80 -21.83 5.68
C GLY A 118 -12.15 -21.25 4.42
N GLU A 119 -12.57 -20.08 3.99
CA GLU A 119 -11.91 -19.33 2.93
C GLU A 119 -10.50 -18.90 3.39
N GLU A 120 -9.55 -18.90 2.46
CA GLU A 120 -8.18 -18.45 2.68
C GLU A 120 -7.73 -17.61 1.48
N LEU A 121 -7.21 -16.40 1.74
CA LEU A 121 -6.79 -15.46 0.71
C LEU A 121 -5.52 -14.73 1.15
N ASP A 122 -4.50 -14.76 0.29
CA ASP A 122 -3.29 -13.96 0.50
C ASP A 122 -3.41 -12.61 -0.20
N LEU A 123 -3.23 -11.54 0.58
CA LEU A 123 -3.18 -10.17 0.10
C LEU A 123 -1.74 -9.69 0.18
N ILE A 124 -1.19 -9.24 -0.94
CA ILE A 124 0.15 -8.65 -1.00
C ILE A 124 0.00 -7.13 -0.90
N LEU A 125 0.51 -6.55 0.17
CA LEU A 125 0.44 -5.13 0.49
C LEU A 125 1.78 -4.48 0.20
N ASP A 126 1.78 -3.37 -0.54
CA ASP A 126 2.96 -2.54 -0.73
C ASP A 126 2.98 -1.46 0.38
N HIS A 127 3.79 -1.70 1.41
CA HIS A 127 3.83 -0.91 2.63
C HIS A 127 4.94 0.13 2.58
N ASN A 128 4.56 1.40 2.46
CA ASN A 128 5.47 2.52 2.21
C ASN A 128 5.46 3.59 3.33
N TYR A 129 4.56 3.51 4.30
CA TYR A 129 4.50 4.45 5.45
C TYR A 129 3.55 3.93 6.53
N ASN A 130 3.77 4.37 7.77
CA ASN A 130 2.92 4.04 8.91
C ASN A 130 1.51 4.62 8.77
N ASN A 131 0.51 3.93 9.32
CA ASN A 131 -0.91 4.19 9.19
C ASN A 131 -1.43 4.08 7.74
N GLN A 132 -0.75 3.28 6.91
CA GLN A 132 -1.24 3.00 5.56
C GLN A 132 -2.47 2.10 5.64
N ILE A 133 -3.53 2.48 4.91
CA ILE A 133 -4.78 1.76 4.91
C ILE A 133 -4.94 1.03 3.58
N PHE A 134 -5.26 -0.25 3.67
CA PHE A 134 -5.60 -1.12 2.56
C PHE A 134 -7.05 -1.54 2.69
N ILE A 135 -7.79 -1.53 1.57
CA ILE A 135 -9.21 -1.85 1.53
C ILE A 135 -9.44 -2.86 0.42
N TYR A 136 -10.11 -3.95 0.77
CA TYR A 136 -10.47 -5.02 -0.14
C TYR A 136 -11.94 -5.37 0.00
N GLU A 137 -12.65 -5.43 -1.12
CA GLU A 137 -14.01 -5.96 -1.15
C GLU A 137 -13.95 -7.48 -1.20
N LEU A 138 -14.57 -8.13 -0.23
CA LEU A 138 -14.61 -9.59 -0.10
C LEU A 138 -16.06 -10.07 -0.13
N ASP A 139 -16.25 -11.27 -0.67
CA ASP A 139 -17.55 -11.95 -0.73
C ASP A 139 -17.79 -12.90 0.46
N PHE A 140 -16.89 -12.88 1.45
CA PHE A 140 -16.98 -13.65 2.68
C PHE A 140 -16.68 -12.80 3.92
N ASN A 141 -17.10 -13.27 5.09
CA ASN A 141 -16.80 -12.65 6.37
C ASN A 141 -15.43 -13.11 6.88
N VAL A 142 -14.60 -12.15 7.29
CA VAL A 142 -13.26 -12.42 7.82
C VAL A 142 -13.35 -12.79 9.30
N SER A 143 -12.76 -13.94 9.64
CA SER A 143 -12.64 -14.43 11.02
C SER A 143 -11.32 -14.02 11.68
N SER A 144 -10.22 -13.99 10.89
CA SER A 144 -8.90 -13.59 11.37
C SER A 144 -7.99 -13.22 10.20
N ILE A 145 -6.87 -12.56 10.51
CA ILE A 145 -5.78 -12.35 9.56
C ILE A 145 -4.45 -12.77 10.18
N GLU A 146 -3.46 -13.05 9.36
CA GLU A 146 -2.09 -13.37 9.76
C GLU A 146 -1.10 -12.53 8.96
N VAL A 147 -0.08 -11.98 9.63
CA VAL A 147 0.96 -11.15 9.00
C VAL A 147 2.17 -12.01 8.69
N ASN A 148 2.63 -11.97 7.43
CA ASN A 148 3.84 -12.68 6.99
C ASN A 148 3.79 -14.21 7.25
N PRO A 149 2.74 -14.91 6.79
CA PRO A 149 2.48 -16.31 7.15
C PRO A 149 3.59 -17.27 6.68
N GLU A 150 4.20 -17.00 5.53
CA GLU A 150 5.27 -17.84 4.95
C GLU A 150 6.69 -17.33 5.31
N PHE A 151 6.79 -16.31 6.17
CA PHE A 151 8.07 -15.67 6.54
C PHE A 151 8.84 -15.10 5.35
N ASP A 152 8.13 -14.58 4.37
CA ASP A 152 8.68 -14.00 3.14
C ASP A 152 9.50 -12.74 3.37
N VAL A 153 9.26 -12.06 4.48
CA VAL A 153 9.98 -10.86 4.90
C VAL A 153 10.64 -11.10 6.25
N ILE A 154 11.86 -10.61 6.43
CA ILE A 154 12.53 -10.62 7.75
C ILE A 154 11.74 -9.71 8.67
N SER A 155 11.02 -10.28 9.62
CA SER A 155 10.25 -9.54 10.62
C SER A 155 10.18 -10.31 11.94
N LYS A 156 9.78 -9.63 13.02
CA LYS A 156 9.62 -10.27 14.33
C LYS A 156 8.59 -9.52 15.17
N ASN A 157 7.94 -10.24 16.07
CA ASN A 157 6.94 -9.68 16.99
C ASN A 157 5.76 -9.01 16.27
N ASN A 158 5.34 -9.57 15.15
CA ASN A 158 4.18 -9.07 14.41
C ASN A 158 2.92 -9.21 15.27
N LEU A 159 2.08 -8.17 15.26
CA LEU A 159 0.83 -8.11 16.02
C LEU A 159 -0.35 -7.96 15.07
N VAL A 160 -1.45 -8.62 15.44
CA VAL A 160 -2.74 -8.47 14.76
C VAL A 160 -3.78 -8.01 15.79
N LEU A 161 -4.48 -6.94 15.47
CA LEU A 161 -5.49 -6.34 16.34
C LEU A 161 -6.82 -6.26 15.58
N LEU A 162 -7.88 -6.86 16.15
CA LEU A 162 -9.22 -6.63 15.66
C LEU A 162 -9.72 -5.28 16.17
N SER A 163 -10.05 -4.38 15.28
CA SER A 163 -10.59 -3.06 15.63
C SER A 163 -12.07 -2.96 15.33
N SER A 164 -12.86 -2.68 16.34
CA SER A 164 -14.29 -2.34 16.19
C SER A 164 -14.51 -0.88 15.76
N GLU A 165 -13.46 -0.07 15.76
CA GLU A 165 -13.50 1.36 15.49
C GLU A 165 -12.80 1.75 14.18
N ILE A 166 -12.60 0.82 13.23
CA ILE A 166 -12.12 1.19 11.91
C ILE A 166 -13.18 2.10 11.27
N PRO A 167 -12.90 3.40 11.11
CA PRO A 167 -13.91 4.34 10.63
C PRO A 167 -14.24 4.01 9.17
N GLU A 168 -15.52 3.92 8.87
CA GLU A 168 -15.95 3.86 7.47
C GLU A 168 -15.28 4.99 6.67
N VAL A 169 -14.65 4.66 5.57
CA VAL A 169 -13.98 5.62 4.67
C VAL A 169 -14.91 6.75 4.27
N ASN A 170 -16.21 6.43 4.12
CA ASN A 170 -17.26 7.39 3.82
C ASN A 170 -17.35 8.54 4.83
N ASN A 171 -17.08 8.30 6.11
CA ASN A 171 -17.19 9.33 7.15
C ASN A 171 -15.99 10.27 7.19
N LYS A 172 -14.86 9.92 6.59
CA LYS A 172 -13.65 10.74 6.57
C LYS A 172 -13.57 11.70 5.37
N LEU A 173 -14.38 11.50 4.31
CA LEU A 173 -14.48 12.46 3.22
C LEU A 173 -15.47 13.55 3.61
N VAL A 174 -14.99 14.77 3.77
CA VAL A 174 -15.78 15.95 4.16
C VAL A 174 -15.66 17.03 3.10
N ILE A 175 -16.78 17.66 2.78
CA ILE A 175 -16.84 18.83 1.91
C ILE A 175 -17.28 20.05 2.70
N TYR A 176 -16.59 21.18 2.56
CA TYR A 176 -16.98 22.43 3.21
C TYR A 176 -16.55 23.66 2.40
N PRO A 177 -17.22 24.81 2.54
CA PRO A 177 -18.46 24.95 3.31
C PRO A 177 -19.62 24.20 2.63
N ASN A 178 -20.48 23.64 3.45
CA ASN A 178 -21.76 23.09 3.02
C ASN A 178 -22.84 23.58 4.01
N PRO A 179 -23.69 24.53 3.63
CA PRO A 179 -23.96 25.10 2.29
C PRO A 179 -22.83 25.96 1.70
N THR A 180 -22.75 25.98 0.36
CA THR A 180 -21.81 26.78 -0.41
C THR A 180 -22.50 27.73 -1.38
N ARG A 181 -21.73 28.68 -1.99
CA ARG A 181 -22.18 29.50 -3.13
C ARG A 181 -21.64 28.98 -4.45
N SER A 182 -20.35 28.59 -4.50
CA SER A 182 -19.71 28.10 -5.73
C SER A 182 -18.49 27.22 -5.49
N ASN A 183 -17.83 27.33 -4.35
CA ASN A 183 -16.55 26.68 -4.09
C ASN A 183 -16.65 25.81 -2.84
N ILE A 184 -16.01 24.66 -2.90
CA ILE A 184 -15.87 23.74 -1.76
C ILE A 184 -14.42 23.31 -1.60
N GLU A 185 -14.00 23.11 -0.38
CA GLU A 185 -12.78 22.38 -0.02
C GLU A 185 -13.14 20.94 0.30
N ILE A 186 -12.36 20.01 -0.25
CA ILE A 186 -12.54 18.58 -0.06
C ILE A 186 -11.45 18.10 0.90
N LYS A 187 -11.84 17.74 2.12
CA LYS A 187 -10.99 17.01 3.05
C LYS A 187 -11.26 15.53 2.89
N LYS A 188 -10.19 14.78 2.64
CA LYS A 188 -10.24 13.34 2.49
C LYS A 188 -9.04 12.70 3.18
N PRO A 189 -9.11 11.42 3.54
CA PRO A 189 -7.94 10.67 3.93
C PRO A 189 -6.89 10.70 2.82
N TYR A 190 -5.61 10.71 3.17
CA TYR A 190 -4.51 10.79 2.21
C TYR A 190 -4.46 9.58 1.27
N PHE A 191 -4.85 8.40 1.75
CA PHE A 191 -4.89 7.16 0.98
C PHE A 191 -6.05 7.10 -0.03
N LEU A 192 -7.13 7.86 0.17
CA LEU A 192 -8.27 7.88 -0.76
C LEU A 192 -7.88 8.63 -2.04
N LYS A 193 -7.58 7.89 -3.11
CA LYS A 193 -7.31 8.45 -4.44
C LYS A 193 -8.63 8.62 -5.17
N ILE A 194 -9.08 9.87 -5.30
CA ILE A 194 -10.27 10.22 -6.09
C ILE A 194 -9.84 10.41 -7.55
N ASN A 195 -10.43 9.62 -8.44
CA ASN A 195 -10.15 9.67 -9.86
C ASN A 195 -11.00 10.74 -10.56
N ASN A 196 -12.27 10.85 -10.15
CA ASN A 196 -13.27 11.69 -10.78
C ASN A 196 -14.32 12.15 -9.77
N ILE A 197 -14.91 13.33 -10.00
CA ILE A 197 -15.99 13.88 -9.18
C ILE A 197 -17.14 14.24 -10.12
N GLU A 198 -18.32 13.72 -9.86
CA GLU A 198 -19.52 13.96 -10.64
C GLU A 198 -20.56 14.69 -9.79
N LEU A 199 -21.16 15.74 -10.35
CA LEU A 199 -22.21 16.54 -9.71
C LEU A 199 -23.56 16.17 -10.32
N TYR A 200 -24.51 15.81 -9.48
CA TYR A 200 -25.86 15.44 -9.85
C TYR A 200 -26.88 16.38 -9.20
N ASN A 201 -27.97 16.67 -9.90
CA ASN A 201 -29.14 17.30 -9.29
C ASN A 201 -29.98 16.28 -8.50
N ILE A 202 -31.02 16.76 -7.82
CA ILE A 202 -31.95 15.93 -7.02
C ILE A 202 -32.68 14.85 -7.84
N ASN A 203 -32.77 15.02 -9.16
CA ASN A 203 -33.42 14.06 -10.07
C ASN A 203 -32.44 13.01 -10.60
N GLY A 204 -31.17 13.00 -10.14
CA GLY A 204 -30.15 12.08 -10.58
C GLY A 204 -29.56 12.39 -11.95
N GLN A 205 -29.82 13.60 -12.50
CA GLN A 205 -29.20 14.02 -13.75
C GLN A 205 -27.78 14.54 -13.50
N LEU A 206 -26.82 14.09 -14.29
CA LEU A 206 -25.45 14.57 -14.27
C LEU A 206 -25.42 16.03 -14.76
N ILE A 207 -24.89 16.93 -13.93
CA ILE A 207 -24.75 18.35 -14.22
C ILE A 207 -23.33 18.65 -14.72
N SER A 208 -22.32 18.10 -14.06
CA SER A 208 -20.92 18.36 -14.39
C SER A 208 -20.00 17.25 -13.90
N THR A 209 -18.81 17.18 -14.49
CA THR A 209 -17.74 16.27 -14.12
C THR A 209 -16.46 17.05 -13.90
N TYR A 210 -15.73 16.74 -12.83
CA TYR A 210 -14.52 17.43 -12.43
C TYR A 210 -13.38 16.44 -12.16
N SER A 211 -12.17 16.84 -12.50
CA SER A 211 -10.97 16.19 -11.97
C SER A 211 -10.80 16.55 -10.50
N TYR A 212 -10.19 15.67 -9.72
CA TYR A 212 -9.96 15.95 -8.29
C TYR A 212 -9.08 17.20 -8.10
N SER A 213 -9.59 18.12 -7.28
CA SER A 213 -8.82 19.23 -6.71
C SER A 213 -9.21 19.40 -5.25
N LYS A 214 -8.25 19.74 -4.38
CA LYS A 214 -8.54 20.01 -2.96
C LYS A 214 -9.54 21.14 -2.80
N ASN A 215 -9.43 22.19 -3.64
CA ASN A 215 -10.38 23.30 -3.74
C ASN A 215 -11.09 23.15 -5.08
N LEU A 216 -12.39 22.83 -5.05
CA LEU A 216 -13.19 22.59 -6.22
C LEU A 216 -14.12 23.76 -6.49
N GLU A 217 -14.01 24.35 -7.68
CA GLU A 217 -14.94 25.35 -8.19
C GLU A 217 -16.08 24.66 -8.95
N LEU A 218 -17.29 24.84 -8.42
CA LEU A 218 -18.49 24.19 -8.98
C LEU A 218 -19.12 24.98 -10.13
N GLY A 219 -18.65 26.23 -10.35
CA GLY A 219 -19.26 27.14 -11.31
C GLY A 219 -20.56 27.76 -10.78
N ILE A 220 -21.36 28.28 -11.71
CA ILE A 220 -22.64 28.92 -11.39
C ILE A 220 -23.70 27.81 -11.31
N LEU A 221 -24.24 27.59 -10.13
CA LEU A 221 -25.31 26.64 -9.86
C LEU A 221 -26.53 27.38 -9.30
N ASN A 222 -27.71 26.91 -9.63
CA ASN A 222 -28.94 27.40 -9.00
C ASN A 222 -29.01 26.99 -7.55
N GLN A 223 -29.70 27.77 -6.71
CA GLN A 223 -29.95 27.37 -5.33
C GLN A 223 -30.70 26.03 -5.28
N GLY A 224 -30.22 25.14 -4.43
CA GLY A 224 -30.81 23.81 -4.31
C GLY A 224 -29.90 22.78 -3.70
N GLN A 225 -30.40 21.56 -3.67
CA GLN A 225 -29.68 20.39 -3.21
C GLN A 225 -29.11 19.62 -4.42
N TYR A 226 -27.87 19.19 -4.27
CA TYR A 226 -27.10 18.42 -5.24
C TYR A 226 -26.44 17.23 -4.55
N PHE A 227 -25.93 16.30 -5.34
CA PHE A 227 -25.12 15.18 -4.87
C PHE A 227 -23.79 15.19 -5.62
N LEU A 228 -22.70 15.08 -4.86
CA LEU A 228 -21.37 14.85 -5.38
C LEU A 228 -21.06 13.35 -5.23
N LYS A 229 -20.69 12.73 -6.36
CA LYS A 229 -20.17 11.38 -6.41
C LYS A 229 -18.65 11.45 -6.59
N PHE A 230 -17.90 10.85 -5.71
CA PHE A 230 -16.45 10.76 -5.73
C PHE A 230 -16.07 9.34 -6.13
N ASP A 231 -15.53 9.16 -7.33
CA ASP A 231 -15.09 7.85 -7.82
C ASP A 231 -13.66 7.58 -7.39
N SER A 232 -13.43 6.45 -6.75
CA SER A 232 -12.12 5.96 -6.34
C SER A 232 -11.91 4.52 -6.85
N LYS A 233 -10.70 3.99 -6.71
CA LYS A 233 -10.42 2.57 -7.01
C LYS A 233 -11.19 1.61 -6.11
N SER A 234 -11.56 2.05 -4.91
CA SER A 234 -12.30 1.27 -3.90
C SER A 234 -13.82 1.52 -3.93
N GLY A 235 -14.35 2.14 -4.99
CA GLY A 235 -15.79 2.42 -5.14
C GLY A 235 -16.12 3.90 -5.16
N SER A 236 -17.44 4.21 -5.16
CA SER A 236 -17.97 5.56 -5.23
C SER A 236 -18.51 6.02 -3.90
N ILE A 237 -18.14 7.24 -3.48
CA ILE A 237 -18.62 7.90 -2.26
C ILE A 237 -19.57 9.03 -2.66
N TYR A 238 -20.72 9.11 -1.99
CA TYR A 238 -21.73 10.15 -2.26
C TYR A 238 -21.79 11.14 -1.10
N LYS A 239 -21.83 12.43 -1.41
CA LYS A 239 -22.02 13.52 -0.44
C LYS A 239 -23.12 14.48 -0.92
N SER A 240 -24.01 14.83 -0.01
CA SER A 240 -25.03 15.86 -0.24
C SER A 240 -24.38 17.25 -0.21
N LEU A 241 -24.75 18.12 -1.15
CA LEU A 241 -24.29 19.49 -1.27
C LEU A 241 -25.50 20.43 -1.33
N ILE A 242 -25.47 21.50 -0.54
CA ILE A 242 -26.48 22.57 -0.56
C ILE A 242 -25.84 23.83 -1.15
N VAL A 243 -26.47 24.38 -2.20
CA VAL A 243 -26.08 25.64 -2.84
C VAL A 243 -27.05 26.75 -2.42
N ARG A 244 -26.53 27.92 -2.03
CA ARG A 244 -27.27 29.11 -1.58
C ARG A 244 -26.97 30.33 -2.41
#